data_4bdd4d959ca028b88d13cfbb2761a627
#
_entry.id   4bdd4d959ca028b88d13cfbb2761a627
#
_cell.length_a   1.000
_cell.length_b   1.000
_cell.length_c   1.000
_cell.angle_alpha   90.00
_cell.angle_beta   90.00
_cell.angle_gamma   90.00
#
_symmetry.space_group_name_H-M   'P 1'
#
loop_
_entity.id
_entity.type
_entity.pdbx_description
1 polymer ?
#
loop_
_entity_poly.entity_id
_entity_poly.type
_entity_poly.pdbx_seq_one_letter_code
_entity_poly.pdbx_strand_id
1 'polypeptide(L)'
;MFVQQRHQLKLWLAMLTAVLLLSLTLAITLGPVRIAPGQAWQITAYELGQRLGLDWPSGNWSSAQYQIVWRVRLPRVLLAALTGAGLALVGVAMQAMVRNPLADPYLLGVSSGASVGAVSVLAFGALAFAGELALPLGAFSGALLACAAVYFLAHANGRLQASRLILGGVAIAYCLGGVTSLIVLTADQRELANSVLTWTLGSLAGTRWQELGLPAALLAAGVALLLAQARSLNALLAGEETAATLGVDTTRTRRWLFVLVSMVTGVLVALTGPIGFVGLIVPHVARMLVGSEHRRVLPVAALTGAIFLIWVDVFSRISFAPAEVPVGVITSLLGGPFFVWMLCRKSVREKGNP
;
A
#
# COMPACT_ATOMS: atom_id res chain seq x y z
N MET A 1 31.78 6.44 13.67
CA MET A 1 30.61 6.80 12.84
C MET A 1 29.70 5.61 12.51
N PHE A 2 30.18 4.50 11.92
CA PHE A 2 29.36 3.33 11.57
C PHE A 2 28.68 2.61 12.74
N VAL A 3 29.33 2.49 13.90
CA VAL A 3 28.78 1.82 15.09
C VAL A 3 27.62 2.63 15.67
N GLN A 4 27.76 3.95 15.73
CA GLN A 4 26.75 4.88 16.24
C GLN A 4 25.49 4.89 15.36
N GLN A 5 25.66 4.81 14.03
CA GLN A 5 24.54 4.71 13.09
C GLN A 5 23.78 3.38 13.17
N ARG A 6 24.48 2.26 13.46
CA ARG A 6 23.83 0.96 13.69
C ARG A 6 23.02 0.94 14.98
N HIS A 7 23.50 1.58 16.02
CA HIS A 7 22.78 1.70 17.30
C HIS A 7 21.50 2.53 17.15
N GLN A 8 21.59 3.66 16.47
CA GLN A 8 20.43 4.50 16.16
C GLN A 8 19.36 3.74 15.35
N LEU A 9 19.75 2.93 14.34
CA LEU A 9 18.79 2.14 13.58
C LEU A 9 18.07 1.13 14.46
N LYS A 10 18.79 0.41 15.34
CA LYS A 10 18.17 -0.54 16.27
C LYS A 10 17.16 0.14 17.20
N LEU A 11 17.48 1.33 17.69
CA LEU A 11 16.57 2.12 18.53
C LEU A 11 15.31 2.54 17.75
N TRP A 12 15.46 3.04 16.52
CA TRP A 12 14.31 3.36 15.66
C TRP A 12 13.43 2.14 15.39
N LEU A 13 14.02 1.00 15.06
CA LEU A 13 13.26 -0.23 14.81
C LEU A 13 12.53 -0.70 16.08
N ALA A 14 13.20 -0.71 17.24
CA ALA A 14 12.57 -1.09 18.50
C ALA A 14 11.41 -0.16 18.85
N MET A 15 11.61 1.16 18.73
CA MET A 15 10.59 2.16 19.00
C MET A 15 9.40 2.00 18.05
N LEU A 16 9.64 1.91 16.73
CA LEU A 16 8.56 1.75 15.74
C LEU A 16 7.82 0.43 15.91
N THR A 17 8.52 -0.66 16.28
CA THR A 17 7.87 -1.93 16.59
C THR A 17 6.98 -1.81 17.83
N ALA A 18 7.44 -1.15 18.88
CA ALA A 18 6.64 -0.90 20.09
C ALA A 18 5.41 -0.02 19.75
N VAL A 19 5.59 1.04 18.95
CA VAL A 19 4.49 1.89 18.48
C VAL A 19 3.51 1.10 17.60
N LEU A 20 3.99 0.19 16.74
CA LEU A 20 3.13 -0.67 15.92
C LEU A 20 2.28 -1.59 16.80
N LEU A 21 2.87 -2.26 17.78
CA LEU A 21 2.15 -3.14 18.71
C LEU A 21 1.10 -2.36 19.52
N LEU A 22 1.45 -1.17 19.98
CA LEU A 22 0.50 -0.27 20.65
C LEU A 22 -0.62 0.16 19.68
N SER A 23 -0.29 0.52 18.44
CA SER A 23 -1.26 0.91 17.42
C SER A 23 -2.22 -0.22 17.09
N LEU A 24 -1.73 -1.46 16.95
CA LEU A 24 -2.57 -2.64 16.76
C LEU A 24 -3.55 -2.81 17.93
N THR A 25 -3.06 -2.73 19.17
CA THR A 25 -3.88 -2.83 20.37
C THR A 25 -4.97 -1.75 20.40
N LEU A 26 -4.60 -0.49 20.18
CA LEU A 26 -5.54 0.62 20.19
C LEU A 26 -6.55 0.53 19.03
N ALA A 27 -6.11 0.14 17.85
CA ALA A 27 -6.99 0.04 16.68
C ALA A 27 -8.06 -1.07 16.80
N ILE A 28 -7.77 -2.15 17.52
CA ILE A 28 -8.74 -3.20 17.81
C ILE A 28 -9.76 -2.72 18.86
N THR A 29 -9.36 -1.88 19.80
CA THR A 29 -10.21 -1.38 20.87
C THR A 29 -11.06 -0.18 20.49
N LEU A 30 -10.50 0.72 19.67
CA LEU A 30 -11.15 1.95 19.22
C LEU A 30 -12.11 1.69 18.04
N GLY A 31 -13.26 2.32 18.10
CA GLY A 31 -14.31 2.25 17.06
C GLY A 31 -15.65 2.72 17.60
N PRO A 32 -16.74 2.66 16.78
CA PRO A 32 -18.09 3.06 17.21
C PRO A 32 -18.55 2.36 18.49
N VAL A 33 -18.19 1.09 18.68
CA VAL A 33 -18.37 0.35 19.92
C VAL A 33 -17.02 0.24 20.64
N ARG A 34 -16.92 0.77 21.85
CA ARG A 34 -15.68 0.68 22.65
C ARG A 34 -15.58 -0.70 23.30
N ILE A 35 -14.43 -1.36 23.14
CA ILE A 35 -14.12 -2.65 23.74
C ILE A 35 -12.86 -2.47 24.58
N ALA A 36 -12.88 -2.96 25.82
CA ALA A 36 -11.71 -2.85 26.70
C ALA A 36 -10.50 -3.61 26.10
N PRO A 37 -9.26 -3.05 26.17
CA PRO A 37 -8.08 -3.71 25.64
C PRO A 37 -7.88 -5.14 26.14
N GLY A 38 -8.11 -5.38 27.43
CA GLY A 38 -8.02 -6.71 28.03
C GLY A 38 -8.99 -7.72 27.39
N GLN A 39 -10.25 -7.31 27.16
CA GLN A 39 -11.24 -8.16 26.48
C GLN A 39 -10.85 -8.46 25.02
N ALA A 40 -10.37 -7.44 24.28
CA ALA A 40 -9.95 -7.62 22.90
C ALA A 40 -8.82 -8.65 22.80
N TRP A 41 -7.83 -8.57 23.67
CA TRP A 41 -6.73 -9.54 23.72
C TRP A 41 -7.14 -10.92 24.23
N GLN A 42 -8.06 -10.99 25.19
CA GLN A 42 -8.62 -12.28 25.65
C GLN A 42 -9.36 -13.01 24.53
N ILE A 43 -10.19 -12.29 23.73
CA ILE A 43 -10.87 -12.85 22.56
C ILE A 43 -9.84 -13.34 21.53
N THR A 44 -8.82 -12.54 21.27
CA THR A 44 -7.76 -12.90 20.31
C THR A 44 -6.98 -14.12 20.77
N ALA A 45 -6.59 -14.17 22.05
CA ALA A 45 -5.85 -15.30 22.61
C ALA A 45 -6.70 -16.58 22.65
N TYR A 46 -7.99 -16.47 22.99
CA TYR A 46 -8.92 -17.58 22.98
C TYR A 46 -8.99 -18.24 21.58
N GLU A 47 -9.23 -17.44 20.54
CA GLU A 47 -9.33 -17.96 19.18
C GLU A 47 -8.01 -18.55 18.65
N LEU A 48 -6.90 -17.92 18.95
CA LEU A 48 -5.58 -18.46 18.58
C LEU A 48 -5.31 -19.76 19.33
N GLY A 49 -5.67 -19.83 20.61
CA GLY A 49 -5.57 -21.06 21.41
C GLY A 49 -6.37 -22.21 20.81
N GLN A 50 -7.66 -21.96 20.50
CA GLN A 50 -8.53 -22.96 19.86
C GLN A 50 -7.94 -23.50 18.54
N ARG A 51 -7.41 -22.62 17.69
CA ARG A 51 -6.77 -23.01 16.42
C ARG A 51 -5.48 -23.80 16.60
N LEU A 52 -4.78 -23.59 17.70
CA LEU A 52 -3.57 -24.34 18.06
C LEU A 52 -3.85 -25.62 18.86
N GLY A 53 -5.13 -25.93 19.12
CA GLY A 53 -5.55 -27.07 19.94
C GLY A 53 -5.24 -26.91 21.44
N LEU A 54 -5.11 -25.66 21.89
CA LEU A 54 -4.92 -25.31 23.30
C LEU A 54 -6.27 -25.01 23.95
N ASP A 55 -6.59 -25.65 25.07
CA ASP A 55 -7.79 -25.34 25.87
C ASP A 55 -7.60 -24.01 26.60
N TRP A 56 -7.78 -22.91 25.88
CA TRP A 56 -7.72 -21.59 26.47
C TRP A 56 -9.11 -21.25 27.07
N PRO A 57 -9.19 -20.80 28.33
CA PRO A 57 -10.48 -20.54 28.95
C PRO A 57 -11.23 -19.43 28.24
N SER A 58 -12.54 -19.64 28.02
CA SER A 58 -13.43 -18.58 27.56
C SER A 58 -13.52 -17.49 28.61
N GLY A 59 -13.43 -16.22 28.17
CA GLY A 59 -13.56 -15.06 29.03
C GLY A 59 -15.02 -14.55 29.11
N ASN A 60 -15.21 -13.48 29.83
CA ASN A 60 -16.52 -12.84 29.99
C ASN A 60 -16.72 -11.76 28.91
N TRP A 61 -17.14 -12.17 27.73
CA TRP A 61 -17.48 -11.26 26.59
C TRP A 61 -18.79 -11.69 25.93
N SER A 62 -19.50 -10.73 25.33
CA SER A 62 -20.69 -11.03 24.54
C SER A 62 -20.35 -11.59 23.16
N SER A 63 -21.31 -12.30 22.54
CA SER A 63 -21.18 -12.75 21.14
C SER A 63 -20.93 -11.58 20.18
N ALA A 64 -21.54 -10.42 20.43
CA ALA A 64 -21.33 -9.22 19.65
C ALA A 64 -19.87 -8.71 19.76
N GLN A 65 -19.30 -8.65 20.97
CA GLN A 65 -17.91 -8.26 21.17
C GLN A 65 -16.94 -9.19 20.46
N TYR A 66 -17.19 -10.50 20.55
CA TYR A 66 -16.42 -11.50 19.81
C TYR A 66 -16.46 -11.26 18.30
N GLN A 67 -17.65 -11.09 17.71
CA GLN A 67 -17.80 -10.83 16.27
C GLN A 67 -17.06 -9.56 15.84
N ILE A 68 -17.19 -8.47 16.61
CA ILE A 68 -16.55 -7.20 16.33
C ILE A 68 -15.02 -7.33 16.34
N VAL A 69 -14.46 -7.97 17.37
CA VAL A 69 -13.00 -8.09 17.51
C VAL A 69 -12.43 -9.06 16.49
N TRP A 70 -12.93 -10.30 16.47
CA TRP A 70 -12.31 -11.37 15.72
C TRP A 70 -12.63 -11.35 14.23
N ARG A 71 -13.90 -11.07 13.87
CA ARG A 71 -14.32 -11.14 12.46
C ARG A 71 -14.25 -9.82 11.71
N VAL A 72 -14.31 -8.69 12.42
CA VAL A 72 -14.34 -7.37 11.77
C VAL A 72 -13.04 -6.61 11.99
N ARG A 73 -12.66 -6.33 13.25
CA ARG A 73 -11.56 -5.40 13.51
C ARG A 73 -10.18 -6.00 13.28
N LEU A 74 -9.93 -7.20 13.75
CA LEU A 74 -8.60 -7.79 13.70
C LEU A 74 -8.13 -8.05 12.26
N PRO A 75 -8.92 -8.68 11.36
CA PRO A 75 -8.54 -8.81 9.96
C PRO A 75 -8.30 -7.46 9.27
N ARG A 76 -9.19 -6.49 9.52
CA ARG A 76 -9.11 -5.14 8.94
C ARG A 76 -7.85 -4.39 9.37
N VAL A 77 -7.50 -4.41 10.64
CA VAL A 77 -6.30 -3.76 11.18
C VAL A 77 -5.02 -4.44 10.66
N LEU A 78 -5.04 -5.77 10.52
CA LEU A 78 -3.93 -6.51 9.90
C LEU A 78 -3.79 -6.17 8.42
N LEU A 79 -4.89 -6.09 7.66
CA LEU A 79 -4.84 -5.66 6.26
C LEU A 79 -4.35 -4.21 6.14
N ALA A 80 -4.76 -3.31 7.05
CA ALA A 80 -4.24 -1.94 7.11
C ALA A 80 -2.72 -1.93 7.28
N ALA A 81 -2.18 -2.72 8.22
CA ALA A 81 -0.75 -2.84 8.44
C ALA A 81 -0.02 -3.37 7.21
N LEU A 82 -0.52 -4.46 6.61
CA LEU A 82 0.06 -5.07 5.41
C LEU A 82 0.04 -4.11 4.22
N THR A 83 -1.09 -3.43 4.00
CA THR A 83 -1.25 -2.48 2.89
C THR A 83 -0.36 -1.26 3.09
N GLY A 84 -0.33 -0.69 4.29
CA GLY A 84 0.53 0.45 4.59
C GLY A 84 2.02 0.15 4.43
N ALA A 85 2.47 -0.99 4.95
CA ALA A 85 3.84 -1.47 4.79
C ALA A 85 4.17 -1.75 3.31
N GLY A 86 3.28 -2.44 2.61
CA GLY A 86 3.46 -2.79 1.20
C GLY A 86 3.54 -1.56 0.30
N LEU A 87 2.61 -0.62 0.42
CA LEU A 87 2.62 0.64 -0.34
C LEU A 87 3.88 1.48 -0.05
N ALA A 88 4.32 1.53 1.21
CA ALA A 88 5.55 2.22 1.58
C ALA A 88 6.79 1.57 0.91
N LEU A 89 6.89 0.25 0.92
CA LEU A 89 8.02 -0.48 0.31
C LEU A 89 8.05 -0.32 -1.20
N VAL A 90 6.91 -0.48 -1.87
CA VAL A 90 6.84 -0.28 -3.33
C VAL A 90 7.08 1.18 -3.70
N GLY A 91 6.71 2.12 -2.83
CA GLY A 91 7.06 3.53 -2.96
C GLY A 91 8.58 3.75 -2.92
N VAL A 92 9.29 3.15 -1.96
CA VAL A 92 10.78 3.20 -1.93
C VAL A 92 11.37 2.63 -3.21
N ALA A 93 10.88 1.46 -3.67
CA ALA A 93 11.35 0.80 -4.89
C ALA A 93 11.08 1.64 -6.14
N MET A 94 9.87 2.23 -6.25
CA MET A 94 9.48 3.07 -7.38
C MET A 94 10.34 4.33 -7.47
N GLN A 95 10.56 5.01 -6.34
CA GLN A 95 11.38 6.21 -6.26
C GLN A 95 12.85 5.94 -6.64
N ALA A 96 13.38 4.77 -6.28
CA ALA A 96 14.71 4.34 -6.71
C ALA A 96 14.76 3.99 -8.20
N MET A 97 13.76 3.27 -8.72
CA MET A 97 13.65 2.85 -10.12
C MET A 97 13.58 4.04 -11.07
N VAL A 98 12.77 5.05 -10.72
CA VAL A 98 12.55 6.25 -11.55
C VAL A 98 13.55 7.37 -11.21
N ARG A 99 14.28 7.25 -10.10
CA ARG A 99 15.19 8.29 -9.56
C ARG A 99 14.48 9.62 -9.30
N ASN A 100 13.24 9.52 -8.83
CA ASN A 100 12.44 10.68 -8.48
C ASN A 100 11.77 10.44 -7.11
N PRO A 101 12.03 11.27 -6.09
CA PRO A 101 11.42 11.12 -4.77
C PRO A 101 9.90 11.35 -4.76
N LEU A 102 9.35 11.88 -5.85
CA LEU A 102 7.92 12.14 -6.04
C LEU A 102 7.24 11.00 -6.82
N ALA A 103 7.95 9.92 -7.15
CA ALA A 103 7.36 8.79 -7.84
C ALA A 103 6.49 7.97 -6.90
N ASP A 104 5.28 7.69 -7.38
CA ASP A 104 4.27 6.86 -6.71
C ASP A 104 3.99 5.61 -7.57
N PRO A 105 3.73 4.43 -7.00
CA PRO A 105 3.44 3.22 -7.77
C PRO A 105 2.21 3.36 -8.68
N TYR A 106 1.28 4.26 -8.39
CA TYR A 106 0.12 4.51 -9.25
C TYR A 106 0.45 5.17 -10.58
N LEU A 107 1.64 5.75 -10.72
CA LEU A 107 2.15 6.22 -12.02
C LEU A 107 2.30 5.10 -13.07
N LEU A 108 2.23 3.83 -12.66
CA LEU A 108 2.23 2.68 -13.59
C LEU A 108 0.83 2.34 -14.13
N GLY A 109 -0.19 3.16 -13.86
CA GLY A 109 -1.56 2.92 -14.31
C GLY A 109 -2.29 1.79 -13.55
N VAL A 110 -1.69 1.27 -12.45
CA VAL A 110 -2.25 0.17 -11.64
C VAL A 110 -3.67 0.48 -11.19
N SER A 111 -3.90 1.68 -10.63
CA SER A 111 -5.21 2.09 -10.10
C SER A 111 -6.28 2.13 -11.20
N SER A 112 -5.98 2.77 -12.33
CA SER A 112 -6.94 2.88 -13.45
C SER A 112 -7.24 1.52 -14.08
N GLY A 113 -6.22 0.65 -14.21
CA GLY A 113 -6.40 -0.71 -14.67
C GLY A 113 -7.26 -1.53 -13.72
N ALA A 114 -6.98 -1.45 -12.43
CA ALA A 114 -7.77 -2.11 -11.40
C ALA A 114 -9.23 -1.62 -11.42
N SER A 115 -9.45 -0.31 -11.63
CA SER A 115 -10.81 0.26 -11.76
C SER A 115 -11.58 -0.32 -12.93
N VAL A 116 -10.98 -0.41 -14.12
CA VAL A 116 -11.62 -1.04 -15.29
C VAL A 116 -11.96 -2.50 -14.99
N GLY A 117 -11.03 -3.26 -14.40
CA GLY A 117 -11.26 -4.65 -14.03
C GLY A 117 -12.40 -4.81 -13.02
N ALA A 118 -12.40 -4.01 -11.95
CA ALA A 118 -13.44 -4.02 -10.93
C ALA A 118 -14.81 -3.64 -11.51
N VAL A 119 -14.87 -2.58 -12.32
CA VAL A 119 -16.10 -2.09 -12.94
C VAL A 119 -16.65 -3.11 -13.94
N SER A 120 -15.79 -3.82 -14.68
CA SER A 120 -16.21 -4.90 -15.57
C SER A 120 -16.89 -6.05 -14.82
N VAL A 121 -16.40 -6.37 -13.62
CA VAL A 121 -17.05 -7.37 -12.75
C VAL A 121 -18.39 -6.86 -12.24
N LEU A 122 -18.44 -5.63 -11.75
CA LEU A 122 -19.65 -5.03 -11.17
C LEU A 122 -20.75 -4.79 -12.23
N ALA A 123 -20.39 -4.32 -13.42
CA ALA A 123 -21.33 -3.95 -14.47
C ALA A 123 -21.83 -5.17 -15.29
N PHE A 124 -20.92 -6.08 -15.62
CA PHE A 124 -21.20 -7.16 -16.57
C PHE A 124 -21.18 -8.55 -15.93
N GLY A 125 -20.92 -8.66 -14.61
CA GLY A 125 -20.73 -9.96 -13.97
C GLY A 125 -19.52 -10.72 -14.50
N ALA A 126 -18.49 -10.02 -15.00
CA ALA A 126 -17.27 -10.65 -15.47
C ALA A 126 -16.68 -11.52 -14.33
N LEU A 127 -16.13 -12.69 -14.69
CA LEU A 127 -15.58 -13.63 -13.71
C LEU A 127 -16.59 -14.15 -12.66
N ALA A 128 -17.90 -14.13 -12.93
CA ALA A 128 -18.93 -14.59 -11.98
C ALA A 128 -18.69 -16.03 -11.47
N PHE A 129 -18.02 -16.89 -12.28
CA PHE A 129 -17.64 -18.24 -11.88
C PHE A 129 -16.67 -18.27 -10.66
N ALA A 130 -15.97 -17.19 -10.39
CA ALA A 130 -15.03 -17.07 -9.25
C ALA A 130 -15.72 -16.65 -7.93
N GLY A 131 -17.05 -16.41 -7.94
CA GLY A 131 -17.81 -16.04 -6.75
C GLY A 131 -17.25 -14.80 -6.05
N GLU A 132 -16.95 -14.92 -4.77
CA GLU A 132 -16.42 -13.80 -3.94
C GLU A 132 -15.05 -13.28 -4.41
N LEU A 133 -14.30 -14.08 -5.13
CA LEU A 133 -12.99 -13.69 -5.69
C LEU A 133 -13.11 -12.95 -7.02
N ALA A 134 -14.30 -12.85 -7.62
CA ALA A 134 -14.47 -12.20 -8.91
C ALA A 134 -13.96 -10.75 -8.91
N LEU A 135 -14.36 -9.94 -7.92
CA LEU A 135 -13.97 -8.54 -7.83
C LEU A 135 -12.46 -8.35 -7.62
N PRO A 136 -11.81 -9.00 -6.64
CA PRO A 136 -10.36 -8.94 -6.50
C PRO A 136 -9.61 -9.45 -7.74
N LEU A 137 -10.03 -10.54 -8.36
CA LEU A 137 -9.39 -11.07 -9.56
C LEU A 137 -9.56 -10.14 -10.77
N GLY A 138 -10.74 -9.55 -10.94
CA GLY A 138 -10.99 -8.56 -11.98
C GLY A 138 -10.10 -7.32 -11.81
N ALA A 139 -10.07 -6.77 -10.61
CA ALA A 139 -9.22 -5.62 -10.29
C ALA A 139 -7.72 -5.94 -10.47
N PHE A 140 -7.27 -7.09 -9.98
CA PHE A 140 -5.87 -7.51 -10.11
C PHE A 140 -5.46 -7.71 -11.57
N SER A 141 -6.28 -8.42 -12.35
CA SER A 141 -6.00 -8.65 -13.77
C SER A 141 -5.98 -7.35 -14.56
N GLY A 142 -6.93 -6.44 -14.31
CA GLY A 142 -6.95 -5.11 -14.92
C GLY A 142 -5.70 -4.28 -14.55
N ALA A 143 -5.26 -4.34 -13.29
CA ALA A 143 -4.02 -3.71 -12.85
C ALA A 143 -2.79 -4.24 -13.60
N LEU A 144 -2.66 -5.56 -13.71
CA LEU A 144 -1.55 -6.19 -14.42
C LEU A 144 -1.55 -5.90 -15.92
N LEU A 145 -2.72 -5.89 -16.57
CA LEU A 145 -2.84 -5.52 -17.98
C LEU A 145 -2.42 -4.07 -18.22
N ALA A 146 -2.81 -3.14 -17.35
CA ALA A 146 -2.36 -1.75 -17.41
C ALA A 146 -0.85 -1.64 -17.24
N CYS A 147 -0.28 -2.31 -16.24
CA CYS A 147 1.17 -2.36 -16.03
C CYS A 147 1.90 -2.95 -17.24
N ALA A 148 1.38 -4.04 -17.83
CA ALA A 148 1.96 -4.63 -19.03
C ALA A 148 1.95 -3.63 -20.20
N ALA A 149 0.83 -2.93 -20.43
CA ALA A 149 0.76 -1.89 -21.45
C ALA A 149 1.80 -0.78 -21.23
N VAL A 150 1.91 -0.29 -19.99
CA VAL A 150 2.94 0.73 -19.64
C VAL A 150 4.35 0.18 -19.81
N TYR A 151 4.59 -1.08 -19.45
CA TYR A 151 5.90 -1.73 -19.65
C TYR A 151 6.30 -1.74 -21.12
N PHE A 152 5.40 -2.16 -22.03
CA PHE A 152 5.68 -2.19 -23.46
C PHE A 152 5.89 -0.78 -24.04
N LEU A 153 5.10 0.21 -23.62
CA LEU A 153 5.28 1.60 -24.05
C LEU A 153 6.60 2.21 -23.55
N ALA A 154 7.03 1.83 -22.35
CA ALA A 154 8.26 2.33 -21.74
C ALA A 154 9.52 1.63 -22.23
N HIS A 155 9.37 0.48 -22.90
CA HIS A 155 10.49 -0.29 -23.43
C HIS A 155 10.96 0.29 -24.76
N ALA A 156 12.17 0.86 -24.77
CA ALA A 156 12.78 1.37 -25.99
C ALA A 156 14.26 0.97 -26.04
N ASN A 157 14.71 0.50 -27.19
CA ASN A 157 16.11 0.08 -27.42
C ASN A 157 16.60 -0.94 -26.35
N GLY A 158 15.73 -1.89 -25.95
CA GLY A 158 16.07 -2.91 -24.96
C GLY A 158 16.11 -2.44 -23.50
N ARG A 159 15.79 -1.17 -23.21
CA ARG A 159 15.88 -0.58 -21.86
C ARG A 159 14.57 0.07 -21.42
N LEU A 160 14.26 -0.04 -20.15
CA LEU A 160 13.16 0.70 -19.51
C LEU A 160 13.58 2.14 -19.22
N GLN A 161 12.93 3.09 -19.89
CA GLN A 161 13.19 4.53 -19.70
C GLN A 161 12.23 5.12 -18.67
N ALA A 162 12.78 5.78 -17.64
CA ALA A 162 12.00 6.36 -16.55
C ALA A 162 10.96 7.41 -17.03
N SER A 163 11.34 8.28 -17.97
CA SER A 163 10.43 9.28 -18.55
C SER A 163 9.27 8.63 -19.30
N ARG A 164 9.53 7.58 -20.07
CA ARG A 164 8.50 6.83 -20.80
C ARG A 164 7.59 6.03 -19.87
N LEU A 165 8.11 5.53 -18.73
CA LEU A 165 7.28 4.89 -17.69
C LEU A 165 6.24 5.88 -17.15
N ILE A 166 6.67 7.10 -16.82
CA ILE A 166 5.76 8.13 -16.30
C ILE A 166 4.75 8.56 -17.36
N LEU A 167 5.21 8.93 -18.56
CA LEU A 167 4.32 9.39 -19.63
C LEU A 167 3.36 8.28 -20.10
N GLY A 168 3.86 7.06 -20.28
CA GLY A 168 3.04 5.91 -20.64
C GLY A 168 2.02 5.58 -19.57
N GLY A 169 2.41 5.65 -18.28
CA GLY A 169 1.50 5.44 -17.16
C GLY A 169 0.38 6.48 -17.11
N VAL A 170 0.70 7.75 -17.30
CA VAL A 170 -0.29 8.83 -17.38
C VAL A 170 -1.24 8.62 -18.56
N ALA A 171 -0.71 8.32 -19.76
CA ALA A 171 -1.54 8.08 -20.95
C ALA A 171 -2.50 6.90 -20.76
N ILE A 172 -1.99 5.76 -20.26
CA ILE A 172 -2.81 4.58 -19.97
C ILE A 172 -3.84 4.88 -18.88
N ALA A 173 -3.47 5.64 -17.84
CA ALA A 173 -4.41 6.01 -16.78
C ALA A 173 -5.58 6.84 -17.29
N TYR A 174 -5.33 7.81 -18.18
CA TYR A 174 -6.41 8.60 -18.80
C TYR A 174 -7.28 7.77 -19.74
N CYS A 175 -6.68 6.92 -20.59
CA CYS A 175 -7.43 6.02 -21.46
C CYS A 175 -8.35 5.10 -20.66
N LEU A 176 -7.81 4.42 -19.63
CA LEU A 176 -8.58 3.50 -18.80
C LEU A 176 -9.61 4.21 -17.91
N GLY A 177 -9.31 5.43 -17.47
CA GLY A 177 -10.29 6.30 -16.80
C GLY A 177 -11.49 6.61 -17.70
N GLY A 178 -11.25 6.91 -18.99
CA GLY A 178 -12.30 7.07 -19.99
C GLY A 178 -13.13 5.81 -20.18
N VAL A 179 -12.50 4.65 -20.25
CA VAL A 179 -13.20 3.35 -20.33
C VAL A 179 -14.07 3.10 -19.10
N THR A 180 -13.55 3.34 -17.89
CA THR A 180 -14.32 3.24 -16.65
C THR A 180 -15.55 4.13 -16.68
N SER A 181 -15.39 5.42 -17.08
CA SER A 181 -16.49 6.38 -17.17
C SER A 181 -17.53 5.95 -18.21
N LEU A 182 -17.08 5.43 -19.36
CA LEU A 182 -17.98 4.95 -20.40
C LEU A 182 -18.82 3.76 -19.89
N ILE A 183 -18.22 2.78 -19.23
CA ILE A 183 -18.94 1.64 -18.65
C ILE A 183 -19.99 2.12 -17.65
N VAL A 184 -19.63 3.03 -16.73
CA VAL A 184 -20.54 3.56 -15.71
C VAL A 184 -21.71 4.32 -16.36
N LEU A 185 -21.45 5.14 -17.38
CA LEU A 185 -22.48 5.93 -18.08
C LEU A 185 -23.44 5.05 -18.89
N THR A 186 -22.95 3.96 -19.48
CA THR A 186 -23.77 3.10 -20.34
C THR A 186 -24.52 2.02 -19.57
N ALA A 187 -24.15 1.73 -18.33
CA ALA A 187 -24.77 0.68 -17.53
C ALA A 187 -26.15 1.05 -16.94
N ASP A 188 -26.58 2.31 -17.04
CA ASP A 188 -27.89 2.85 -16.61
C ASP A 188 -28.37 2.38 -15.21
N GLN A 189 -27.44 2.14 -14.30
CA GLN A 189 -27.69 1.65 -12.95
C GLN A 189 -27.08 2.62 -11.92
N ARG A 190 -27.92 3.36 -11.19
CA ARG A 190 -27.46 4.27 -10.14
C ARG A 190 -26.65 3.57 -9.04
N GLU A 191 -27.02 2.35 -8.70
CA GLU A 191 -26.32 1.54 -7.69
C GLU A 191 -24.90 1.16 -8.14
N LEU A 192 -24.70 0.94 -9.45
CA LEU A 192 -23.38 0.68 -10.01
C LEU A 192 -22.47 1.90 -9.84
N ALA A 193 -22.95 3.09 -10.15
CA ALA A 193 -22.16 4.32 -10.02
C ALA A 193 -21.69 4.52 -8.57
N ASN A 194 -22.57 4.29 -7.59
CA ASN A 194 -22.21 4.37 -6.17
C ASN A 194 -21.20 3.30 -5.76
N SER A 195 -21.38 2.06 -6.23
CA SER A 195 -20.45 0.95 -5.95
C SER A 195 -19.06 1.22 -6.52
N VAL A 196 -18.99 1.72 -7.76
CA VAL A 196 -17.73 2.11 -8.42
C VAL A 196 -17.07 3.28 -7.69
N LEU A 197 -17.83 4.31 -7.34
CA LEU A 197 -17.31 5.45 -6.58
C LEU A 197 -16.72 4.99 -5.24
N THR A 198 -17.47 4.19 -4.48
CA THR A 198 -17.03 3.67 -3.18
C THR A 198 -15.76 2.82 -3.33
N TRP A 199 -15.70 1.95 -4.33
CA TRP A 199 -14.54 1.12 -4.59
C TRP A 199 -13.32 1.95 -5.00
N THR A 200 -13.48 2.95 -5.86
CA THR A 200 -12.38 3.84 -6.33
C THR A 200 -11.85 4.77 -5.25
N LEU A 201 -12.60 5.01 -4.19
CA LEU A 201 -12.13 5.78 -3.04
C LEU A 201 -11.24 4.98 -2.08
N GLY A 202 -11.20 3.65 -2.22
CA GLY A 202 -10.39 2.75 -1.41
C GLY A 202 -10.91 2.57 0.02
N SER A 203 -11.09 1.33 0.43
CA SER A 203 -11.64 0.98 1.74
C SER A 203 -11.01 -0.30 2.28
N LEU A 204 -10.94 -0.40 3.61
CA LEU A 204 -10.56 -1.61 4.33
C LEU A 204 -11.76 -2.31 4.96
N ALA A 205 -12.98 -1.78 4.73
CA ALA A 205 -14.21 -2.38 5.23
C ALA A 205 -14.48 -3.74 4.57
N GLY A 206 -15.05 -4.66 5.32
CA GLY A 206 -15.39 -6.00 4.80
C GLY A 206 -14.21 -6.97 4.69
N THR A 207 -13.01 -6.59 5.14
CA THR A 207 -11.83 -7.48 5.14
C THR A 207 -12.09 -8.78 5.89
N ARG A 208 -11.69 -9.90 5.27
CA ARG A 208 -11.80 -11.25 5.83
C ARG A 208 -10.45 -11.89 6.08
N TRP A 209 -10.38 -12.86 6.99
CA TRP A 209 -9.15 -13.58 7.31
C TRP A 209 -8.51 -14.26 6.10
N GLN A 210 -9.31 -14.80 5.19
CA GLN A 210 -8.86 -15.49 3.98
C GLN A 210 -8.08 -14.58 3.02
N GLU A 211 -8.34 -13.27 3.09
CA GLU A 211 -7.72 -12.27 2.22
C GLU A 211 -6.32 -11.85 2.68
N LEU A 212 -5.91 -12.18 3.91
CA LEU A 212 -4.65 -11.74 4.49
C LEU A 212 -3.42 -12.55 4.02
N GLY A 213 -3.63 -13.80 3.63
CA GLY A 213 -2.52 -14.73 3.33
C GLY A 213 -1.65 -14.25 2.17
N LEU A 214 -2.28 -13.89 1.06
CA LEU A 214 -1.58 -13.45 -0.15
C LEU A 214 -0.82 -12.14 0.04
N PRO A 215 -1.42 -11.05 0.59
CA PRO A 215 -0.67 -9.82 0.89
C PRO A 215 0.49 -10.04 1.87
N ALA A 216 0.29 -10.86 2.90
CA ALA A 216 1.35 -11.16 3.87
C ALA A 216 2.53 -11.89 3.22
N ALA A 217 2.26 -12.90 2.38
CA ALA A 217 3.30 -13.64 1.66
C ALA A 217 4.05 -12.73 0.67
N LEU A 218 3.33 -11.91 -0.10
CA LEU A 218 3.93 -10.97 -1.04
C LEU A 218 4.73 -9.88 -0.33
N LEU A 219 4.24 -9.38 0.81
CA LEU A 219 4.98 -8.41 1.62
C LEU A 219 6.28 -9.02 2.15
N ALA A 220 6.23 -10.23 2.71
CA ALA A 220 7.41 -10.94 3.21
C ALA A 220 8.44 -11.17 2.09
N ALA A 221 8.00 -11.67 0.94
CA ALA A 221 8.85 -11.85 -0.24
C ALA A 221 9.41 -10.50 -0.74
N GLY A 222 8.58 -9.46 -0.80
CA GLY A 222 8.97 -8.11 -1.20
C GLY A 222 10.03 -7.51 -0.28
N VAL A 223 9.85 -7.62 1.04
CA VAL A 223 10.86 -7.19 2.04
C VAL A 223 12.19 -7.93 1.80
N ALA A 224 12.14 -9.27 1.70
CA ALA A 224 13.35 -10.08 1.50
C ALA A 224 14.10 -9.71 0.21
N LEU A 225 13.37 -9.59 -0.91
CA LEU A 225 13.93 -9.23 -2.20
C LEU A 225 14.49 -7.81 -2.22
N LEU A 226 13.78 -6.81 -1.68
CA LEU A 226 14.25 -5.44 -1.63
C LEU A 226 15.47 -5.28 -0.72
N LEU A 227 15.51 -5.97 0.42
CA LEU A 227 16.67 -5.96 1.31
C LEU A 227 17.90 -6.64 0.66
N ALA A 228 17.69 -7.75 -0.07
CA ALA A 228 18.75 -8.39 -0.84
C ALA A 228 19.30 -7.46 -1.93
N GLN A 229 18.44 -6.67 -2.55
CA GLN A 229 18.78 -5.72 -3.62
C GLN A 229 19.12 -4.30 -3.12
N ALA A 230 19.22 -4.06 -1.81
CA ALA A 230 19.44 -2.73 -1.25
C ALA A 230 20.70 -2.04 -1.79
N ARG A 231 21.76 -2.80 -2.11
CA ARG A 231 22.97 -2.26 -2.75
C ARG A 231 22.69 -1.77 -4.17
N SER A 232 21.95 -2.54 -4.96
CA SER A 232 21.55 -2.15 -6.32
C SER A 232 20.64 -0.93 -6.32
N LEU A 233 19.72 -0.83 -5.34
CA LEU A 233 18.87 0.34 -5.14
C LEU A 233 19.68 1.60 -4.80
N ASN A 234 20.69 1.48 -3.92
CA ASN A 234 21.59 2.58 -3.62
C ASN A 234 22.42 3.02 -4.85
N ALA A 235 22.90 2.08 -5.62
CA ALA A 235 23.64 2.36 -6.86
C ALA A 235 22.75 3.07 -7.90
N LEU A 236 21.49 2.64 -8.08
CA LEU A 236 20.54 3.30 -8.99
C LEU A 236 20.29 4.77 -8.61
N LEU A 237 20.22 5.10 -7.32
CA LEU A 237 20.07 6.49 -6.88
C LEU A 237 21.30 7.35 -7.19
N ALA A 238 22.51 6.77 -7.19
CA ALA A 238 23.73 7.48 -7.51
C ALA A 238 23.88 7.82 -9.01
N GLY A 239 23.05 7.21 -9.86
CA GLY A 239 23.06 7.43 -11.31
C GLY A 239 23.28 6.14 -12.09
N GLU A 240 22.91 6.16 -13.37
CA GLU A 240 22.95 4.97 -14.23
C GLU A 240 24.37 4.55 -14.58
N GLU A 241 25.23 5.54 -14.88
CA GLU A 241 26.65 5.33 -15.16
C GLU A 241 27.39 4.83 -13.91
N THR A 242 27.13 5.44 -12.75
CA THR A 242 27.70 5.02 -11.47
C THR A 242 27.25 3.59 -11.11
N ALA A 243 26.00 3.26 -11.33
CA ALA A 243 25.50 1.90 -11.09
C ALA A 243 26.17 0.88 -12.00
N ALA A 244 26.37 1.21 -13.28
CA ALA A 244 27.05 0.35 -14.23
C ALA A 244 28.54 0.14 -13.87
N THR A 245 29.25 1.19 -13.45
CA THR A 245 30.65 1.06 -13.01
C THR A 245 30.80 0.23 -11.71
N LEU A 246 29.74 0.20 -10.88
CA LEU A 246 29.67 -0.67 -9.69
C LEU A 246 29.22 -2.11 -10.04
N GLY A 247 29.09 -2.46 -11.32
CA GLY A 247 28.72 -3.79 -11.78
C GLY A 247 27.23 -4.12 -11.64
N VAL A 248 26.36 -3.13 -11.46
CA VAL A 248 24.91 -3.33 -11.37
C VAL A 248 24.31 -3.30 -12.77
N ASP A 249 23.66 -4.41 -13.18
CA ASP A 249 22.83 -4.42 -14.39
C ASP A 249 21.53 -3.63 -14.11
N THR A 250 21.55 -2.36 -14.53
CA THR A 250 20.44 -1.41 -14.30
C THR A 250 19.17 -1.84 -15.02
N THR A 251 19.29 -2.45 -16.20
CA THR A 251 18.16 -2.93 -17.02
C THR A 251 17.45 -4.09 -16.31
N ARG A 252 18.21 -5.09 -15.88
CA ARG A 252 17.68 -6.24 -15.14
C ARG A 252 17.08 -5.82 -13.80
N THR A 253 17.75 -4.92 -13.08
CA THR A 253 17.29 -4.42 -11.78
C THR A 253 15.98 -3.66 -11.92
N ARG A 254 15.85 -2.74 -12.91
CA ARG A 254 14.59 -2.02 -13.16
C ARG A 254 13.45 -2.94 -13.55
N ARG A 255 13.71 -3.97 -14.37
CA ARG A 255 12.71 -4.96 -14.77
C ARG A 255 12.16 -5.71 -13.57
N TRP A 256 13.02 -6.18 -12.69
CA TRP A 256 12.62 -6.86 -11.45
C TRP A 256 11.85 -5.95 -10.52
N LEU A 257 12.31 -4.71 -10.33
CA LEU A 257 11.59 -3.72 -9.51
C LEU A 257 10.22 -3.42 -10.09
N PHE A 258 10.11 -3.29 -11.40
CA PHE A 258 8.83 -3.07 -12.07
C PHE A 258 7.85 -4.22 -11.80
N VAL A 259 8.28 -5.47 -11.97
CA VAL A 259 7.45 -6.65 -11.70
C VAL A 259 7.03 -6.70 -10.22
N LEU A 260 7.98 -6.49 -9.30
CA LEU A 260 7.70 -6.49 -7.87
C LEU A 260 6.68 -5.41 -7.49
N VAL A 261 6.90 -4.16 -7.95
CA VAL A 261 6.01 -3.03 -7.69
C VAL A 261 4.62 -3.31 -8.24
N SER A 262 4.51 -3.80 -9.49
CA SER A 262 3.23 -4.11 -10.12
C SER A 262 2.48 -5.22 -9.39
N MET A 263 3.15 -6.29 -8.99
CA MET A 263 2.54 -7.42 -8.28
C MET A 263 2.04 -7.01 -6.89
N VAL A 264 2.90 -6.39 -6.09
CA VAL A 264 2.53 -5.99 -4.72
C VAL A 264 1.42 -4.94 -4.77
N THR A 265 1.56 -3.88 -5.59
CA THR A 265 0.55 -2.84 -5.69
C THR A 265 -0.75 -3.40 -6.26
N GLY A 266 -0.69 -4.26 -7.28
CA GLY A 266 -1.85 -4.88 -7.90
C GLY A 266 -2.68 -5.69 -6.90
N VAL A 267 -2.04 -6.53 -6.07
CA VAL A 267 -2.74 -7.32 -5.03
C VAL A 267 -3.33 -6.40 -3.95
N LEU A 268 -2.59 -5.41 -3.48
CA LEU A 268 -3.09 -4.50 -2.46
C LEU A 268 -4.31 -3.71 -2.98
N VAL A 269 -4.21 -3.13 -4.18
CA VAL A 269 -5.33 -2.40 -4.80
C VAL A 269 -6.53 -3.29 -5.08
N ALA A 270 -6.31 -4.54 -5.47
CA ALA A 270 -7.39 -5.50 -5.72
C ALA A 270 -8.23 -5.77 -4.47
N LEU A 271 -7.62 -5.74 -3.29
CA LEU A 271 -8.28 -5.99 -2.01
C LEU A 271 -8.85 -4.73 -1.35
N THR A 272 -8.17 -3.60 -1.52
CA THR A 272 -8.51 -2.37 -0.77
C THR A 272 -9.06 -1.26 -1.64
N GLY A 273 -9.10 -1.43 -2.96
CA GLY A 273 -9.18 -0.29 -3.87
C GLY A 273 -7.92 0.58 -3.82
N PRO A 274 -7.86 1.65 -4.59
CA PRO A 274 -6.69 2.54 -4.62
C PRO A 274 -6.58 3.37 -3.34
N ILE A 275 -5.41 3.31 -2.68
CA ILE A 275 -5.07 4.13 -1.50
C ILE A 275 -3.80 4.94 -1.82
N GLY A 276 -3.97 6.17 -2.27
CA GLY A 276 -2.87 7.02 -2.71
C GLY A 276 -2.02 7.62 -1.59
N PHE A 277 -0.92 8.25 -1.99
CA PHE A 277 0.01 9.03 -1.17
C PHE A 277 0.83 8.27 -0.13
N VAL A 278 0.47 7.06 0.29
CA VAL A 278 1.25 6.26 1.26
C VAL A 278 2.65 5.99 0.72
N GLY A 279 2.73 5.53 -0.54
CA GLY A 279 3.98 5.26 -1.25
C GLY A 279 4.83 6.50 -1.54
N LEU A 280 4.27 7.68 -1.38
CA LEU A 280 4.97 8.95 -1.57
C LEU A 280 5.46 9.55 -0.23
N ILE A 281 4.58 9.65 0.75
CA ILE A 281 4.84 10.29 2.04
C ILE A 281 5.78 9.46 2.89
N VAL A 282 5.45 8.18 3.08
CA VAL A 282 6.14 7.31 4.04
C VAL A 282 7.62 7.11 3.71
N PRO A 283 8.04 6.84 2.45
CA PRO A 283 9.45 6.77 2.11
C PRO A 283 10.20 8.07 2.38
N HIS A 284 9.55 9.23 2.19
CA HIS A 284 10.15 10.53 2.49
C HIS A 284 10.41 10.69 3.99
N VAL A 285 9.40 10.41 4.82
CA VAL A 285 9.53 10.43 6.28
C VAL A 285 10.61 9.46 6.76
N ALA A 286 10.63 8.23 6.24
CA ALA A 286 11.64 7.24 6.59
C ALA A 286 13.06 7.73 6.28
N ARG A 287 13.27 8.37 5.12
CA ARG A 287 14.59 8.97 4.79
C ARG A 287 14.96 10.13 5.70
N MET A 288 14.02 10.91 6.18
CA MET A 288 14.28 11.97 7.18
C MET A 288 14.77 11.39 8.51
N LEU A 289 14.29 10.22 8.91
CA LEU A 289 14.64 9.58 10.18
C LEU A 289 16.00 8.85 10.14
N VAL A 290 16.27 8.12 9.04
CA VAL A 290 17.43 7.19 9.00
C VAL A 290 18.39 7.40 7.83
N GLY A 291 18.22 8.50 7.08
CA GLY A 291 19.02 8.80 5.88
C GLY A 291 18.54 8.03 4.64
N SER A 292 19.30 8.07 3.54
CA SER A 292 18.88 7.57 2.24
C SER A 292 19.34 6.12 1.94
N GLU A 293 20.05 5.46 2.85
CA GLU A 293 20.55 4.10 2.67
C GLU A 293 19.42 3.08 2.74
N HIS A 294 19.19 2.31 1.67
CA HIS A 294 18.02 1.45 1.52
C HIS A 294 17.91 0.34 2.58
N ARG A 295 19.02 -0.20 3.10
CA ARG A 295 18.97 -1.18 4.20
C ARG A 295 18.35 -0.63 5.47
N ARG A 296 18.37 0.70 5.66
CA ARG A 296 17.76 1.39 6.79
C ARG A 296 16.36 1.89 6.45
N VAL A 297 16.20 2.45 5.24
CA VAL A 297 14.94 3.02 4.79
C VAL A 297 13.84 1.96 4.68
N LEU A 298 14.14 0.79 4.09
CA LEU A 298 13.15 -0.25 3.84
C LEU A 298 12.41 -0.72 5.11
N PRO A 299 13.08 -1.17 6.19
CA PRO A 299 12.37 -1.63 7.38
C PRO A 299 11.67 -0.49 8.12
N VAL A 300 12.26 0.71 8.15
CA VAL A 300 11.64 1.89 8.76
C VAL A 300 10.40 2.32 7.97
N ALA A 301 10.46 2.32 6.64
CA ALA A 301 9.31 2.65 5.78
C ALA A 301 8.17 1.63 5.96
N ALA A 302 8.49 0.33 6.03
CA ALA A 302 7.48 -0.71 6.25
C ALA A 302 6.74 -0.50 7.59
N LEU A 303 7.47 -0.30 8.69
CA LEU A 303 6.87 -0.08 10.00
C LEU A 303 6.08 1.24 10.06
N THR A 304 6.64 2.32 9.54
CA THR A 304 5.98 3.63 9.53
C THR A 304 4.72 3.59 8.64
N GLY A 305 4.77 2.90 7.50
CA GLY A 305 3.61 2.73 6.61
C GLY A 305 2.49 1.92 7.26
N ALA A 306 2.84 0.82 7.95
CA ALA A 306 1.89 0.05 8.72
C ALA A 306 1.19 0.90 9.79
N ILE A 307 1.96 1.62 10.60
CA ILE A 307 1.44 2.50 11.65
C ILE A 307 0.54 3.58 11.04
N PHE A 308 1.01 4.25 9.98
CA PHE A 308 0.28 5.32 9.32
C PHE A 308 -1.11 4.84 8.86
N LEU A 309 -1.18 3.72 8.13
CA LEU A 309 -2.44 3.27 7.56
C LEU A 309 -3.39 2.68 8.62
N ILE A 310 -2.88 2.08 9.70
CA ILE A 310 -3.69 1.69 10.87
C ILE A 310 -4.40 2.91 11.44
N TRP A 311 -3.69 4.03 11.66
CA TRP A 311 -4.30 5.23 12.23
C TRP A 311 -5.25 5.93 11.27
N VAL A 312 -4.97 5.92 9.98
CA VAL A 312 -5.92 6.41 8.96
C VAL A 312 -7.20 5.58 8.99
N ASP A 313 -7.11 4.25 9.12
CA ASP A 313 -8.27 3.37 9.24
C ASP A 313 -9.06 3.60 10.54
N VAL A 314 -8.38 3.80 11.66
CA VAL A 314 -9.04 4.17 12.93
C VAL A 314 -9.80 5.49 12.78
N PHE A 315 -9.18 6.50 12.17
CA PHE A 315 -9.80 7.79 11.91
C PHE A 315 -11.01 7.65 10.97
N SER A 316 -10.90 6.84 9.91
CA SER A 316 -11.98 6.50 8.97
C SER A 316 -13.25 6.00 9.68
N ARG A 317 -13.07 5.14 10.69
CA ARG A 317 -14.17 4.50 11.44
C ARG A 317 -14.82 5.36 12.51
N ILE A 318 -14.11 6.38 13.01
CA ILE A 318 -14.55 7.13 14.20
C ILE A 318 -15.09 8.51 13.81
N SER A 319 -14.50 9.17 12.80
CA SER A 319 -14.73 10.60 12.56
C SER A 319 -16.16 10.97 12.19
N PHE A 320 -16.86 10.09 11.50
CA PHE A 320 -18.22 10.33 11.02
C PHE A 320 -19.18 9.20 11.39
N ALA A 321 -18.89 8.46 12.47
CA ALA A 321 -19.73 7.34 12.90
C ALA A 321 -21.22 7.75 13.02
N PRO A 322 -22.19 6.93 12.52
CA PRO A 322 -22.01 5.55 12.07
C PRO A 322 -21.50 5.38 10.63
N ALA A 323 -21.43 6.46 9.82
CA ALA A 323 -20.88 6.39 8.48
C ALA A 323 -19.34 6.30 8.53
N GLU A 324 -18.75 5.54 7.61
CA GLU A 324 -17.29 5.43 7.48
C GLU A 324 -16.80 6.27 6.30
N VAL A 325 -15.71 6.99 6.49
CA VAL A 325 -15.04 7.71 5.39
C VAL A 325 -14.07 6.76 4.70
N PRO A 326 -14.09 6.62 3.37
CA PRO A 326 -13.09 5.81 2.67
C PRO A 326 -11.65 6.23 3.00
N VAL A 327 -10.79 5.25 3.23
CA VAL A 327 -9.39 5.45 3.64
C VAL A 327 -8.61 6.30 2.63
N GLY A 328 -8.86 6.09 1.33
CA GLY A 328 -8.22 6.86 0.27
C GLY A 328 -8.57 8.34 0.27
N VAL A 329 -9.76 8.72 0.75
CA VAL A 329 -10.12 10.14 0.93
C VAL A 329 -9.22 10.78 1.98
N ILE A 330 -9.04 10.12 3.13
CA ILE A 330 -8.22 10.65 4.22
C ILE A 330 -6.75 10.74 3.79
N THR A 331 -6.22 9.69 3.13
CA THR A 331 -4.84 9.73 2.65
C THR A 331 -4.61 10.83 1.61
N SER A 332 -5.62 11.12 0.77
CA SER A 332 -5.55 12.19 -0.22
C SER A 332 -5.60 13.58 0.43
N LEU A 333 -6.46 13.77 1.43
CA LEU A 333 -6.55 15.02 2.19
C LEU A 333 -5.28 15.32 3.00
N LEU A 334 -4.57 14.30 3.46
CA LEU A 334 -3.27 14.46 4.13
C LEU A 334 -2.14 14.59 3.10
N GLY A 335 -2.20 13.83 2.03
CA GLY A 335 -1.14 13.71 1.04
C GLY A 335 -0.98 14.94 0.16
N GLY A 336 -2.07 15.51 -0.31
CA GLY A 336 -2.06 16.71 -1.16
C GLY A 336 -1.33 17.89 -0.51
N PRO A 337 -1.72 18.34 0.68
CA PRO A 337 -1.04 19.41 1.40
C PRO A 337 0.42 19.08 1.74
N PHE A 338 0.72 17.84 2.14
CA PHE A 338 2.09 17.42 2.38
C PHE A 338 2.96 17.55 1.13
N PHE A 339 2.43 17.15 -0.02
CA PHE A 339 3.12 17.25 -1.30
C PHE A 339 3.41 18.71 -1.69
N VAL A 340 2.41 19.60 -1.55
CA VAL A 340 2.58 21.05 -1.80
C VAL A 340 3.65 21.64 -0.86
N TRP A 341 3.58 21.31 0.42
CA TRP A 341 4.58 21.77 1.40
C TRP A 341 6.00 21.31 1.01
N MET A 342 6.15 20.07 0.58
CA MET A 342 7.45 19.53 0.16
C MET A 342 8.03 20.26 -1.05
N LEU A 343 7.20 20.59 -2.05
CA LEU A 343 7.60 21.35 -3.22
C LEU A 343 8.05 22.77 -2.86
N CYS A 344 7.29 23.47 -2.01
CA CYS A 344 7.63 24.83 -1.56
C CYS A 344 8.96 24.85 -0.79
N ARG A 345 9.20 23.85 0.06
CA ARG A 345 10.45 23.76 0.85
C ARG A 345 11.69 23.54 -0.02
N LYS A 346 11.57 22.79 -1.11
CA LYS A 346 12.68 22.58 -2.05
C LYS A 346 13.03 23.85 -2.81
N SER A 347 12.05 24.59 -3.27
CA SER A 347 12.23 25.87 -3.99
C SER A 347 12.95 26.92 -3.12
N VAL A 348 12.66 26.99 -1.81
CA VAL A 348 13.33 27.92 -0.89
C VAL A 348 14.81 27.57 -0.69
N ARG A 349 15.14 26.26 -0.63
CA ARG A 349 16.55 25.82 -0.50
C ARG A 349 17.39 26.10 -1.77
N GLU A 350 16.80 26.00 -2.95
CA GLU A 350 17.49 26.30 -4.21
C GLU A 350 17.73 27.82 -4.41
N LYS A 351 16.86 28.67 -3.84
CA LYS A 351 17.00 30.14 -3.89
C LYS A 351 17.92 30.70 -2.79
N GLY A 352 18.22 29.94 -1.75
CA GLY A 352 19.02 30.38 -0.61
C GLY A 352 20.51 29.97 -0.67
N ASN A 353 20.98 29.39 -1.76
CA ASN A 353 22.39 29.07 -1.98
C ASN A 353 22.88 29.88 -3.20
N PRO A 354 23.55 31.05 -2.99
CA PRO A 354 24.16 31.83 -4.06
C PRO A 354 25.38 31.13 -4.66
#